data_f018d8c0451642ffc48e531a53ee7c66
#
_entry.id   f018d8c0451642ffc48e531a53ee7c66
#
_cell.length_a   1.000
_cell.length_b   1.000
_cell.length_c   1.000
_cell.angle_alpha   90.00
_cell.angle_beta   90.00
_cell.angle_gamma   90.00
#
_symmetry.space_group_name_H-M   'P 1'
#
loop_
_entity.id
_entity.type
_entity.pdbx_description
1 polymer ?
#
loop_
_entity_poly.entity_id
_entity_poly.type
_entity_poly.pdbx_seq_one_letter_code
_entity_poly.pdbx_strand_id
1 'polypeptide(L)'
;MSNRTNLVELTMTQPNQTQYHLELILAIYNLIPYNKKVTAKQIQTQLSPLGLERSLRTIQRNLSAICAMFPNVMVDDRDKPFGYQKTEALKMSTTAHEAVLLYWLIESTKHHLPNSLALLLDDFLSNITPEDINNHQNHWSSKVPITVQNPLSNHIQVDIQVFQIVCLATLQQRLISLKVNEGDDTLRLTNVQPISLALHHGSPYLVWRTHSHTKLNTLPFSNIQEATMSSFRFELQTDATLLSSEVKELFDIAGSHLKFNTTVPSKTYYGEKE
;
A
#
# COMPACT_ATOMS: atom_id res chain seq x y z
N MET A 1 27.30 -54.95 -13.83
CA MET A 1 26.27 -53.88 -13.94
C MET A 1 26.67 -52.77 -13.00
N SER A 2 27.26 -51.71 -13.54
CA SER A 2 27.89 -50.64 -12.75
C SER A 2 26.99 -49.40 -12.82
N ASN A 3 26.36 -49.09 -11.69
CA ASN A 3 25.57 -47.85 -11.54
C ASN A 3 26.53 -46.69 -11.34
N ARG A 4 26.64 -45.83 -12.37
CA ARG A 4 27.27 -44.54 -12.27
C ARG A 4 26.22 -43.55 -11.73
N THR A 5 26.36 -43.20 -10.47
CA THR A 5 25.64 -42.08 -9.86
C THR A 5 26.29 -40.76 -10.38
N ASN A 6 25.58 -40.07 -11.26
CA ASN A 6 25.96 -38.73 -11.68
C ASN A 6 25.74 -37.74 -10.50
N LEU A 7 26.80 -37.40 -9.79
CA LEU A 7 26.82 -36.21 -8.97
C LEU A 7 26.82 -35.00 -9.93
N VAL A 8 25.74 -34.26 -9.93
CA VAL A 8 25.68 -32.92 -10.50
C VAL A 8 26.48 -32.03 -9.55
N GLU A 9 27.74 -31.76 -9.88
CA GLU A 9 28.50 -30.68 -9.25
C GLU A 9 27.80 -29.37 -9.57
N LEU A 10 27.13 -28.82 -8.55
CA LEU A 10 26.70 -27.40 -8.53
C LEU A 10 27.98 -26.55 -8.53
N THR A 11 28.45 -26.18 -9.72
CA THR A 11 29.48 -25.15 -9.89
C THR A 11 28.96 -23.87 -9.24
N MET A 12 29.41 -23.59 -8.03
CA MET A 12 29.29 -22.28 -7.40
C MET A 12 30.07 -21.29 -8.25
N THR A 13 29.35 -20.58 -9.13
CA THR A 13 29.92 -19.47 -9.89
C THR A 13 30.34 -18.42 -8.88
N GLN A 14 31.63 -18.10 -8.85
CA GLN A 14 32.16 -17.03 -8.00
C GLN A 14 31.39 -15.74 -8.33
N PRO A 15 30.83 -15.03 -7.34
CA PRO A 15 30.06 -13.82 -7.61
C PRO A 15 30.95 -12.82 -8.31
N ASN A 16 30.44 -12.23 -9.41
CA ASN A 16 31.12 -11.18 -10.16
C ASN A 16 31.52 -10.06 -9.19
N GLN A 17 32.71 -9.52 -9.34
CA GLN A 17 33.24 -8.46 -8.46
C GLN A 17 32.27 -7.28 -8.28
N THR A 18 31.48 -6.95 -9.31
CA THR A 18 30.43 -5.94 -9.27
C THR A 18 29.27 -6.36 -8.36
N GLN A 19 28.84 -7.62 -8.45
CA GLN A 19 27.75 -8.16 -7.62
C GLN A 19 28.15 -8.16 -6.14
N TYR A 20 29.36 -8.60 -5.83
CA TYR A 20 29.89 -8.57 -4.48
C TYR A 20 30.02 -7.14 -3.91
N HIS A 21 30.39 -6.18 -4.75
CA HIS A 21 30.47 -4.77 -4.34
C HIS A 21 29.11 -4.18 -4.04
N LEU A 22 28.09 -4.50 -4.85
CA LEU A 22 26.70 -4.08 -4.63
C LEU A 22 26.15 -4.68 -3.34
N GLU A 23 26.38 -5.97 -3.10
CA GLU A 23 25.99 -6.66 -1.89
C GLU A 23 26.59 -6.00 -0.64
N LEU A 24 27.89 -5.64 -0.70
CA LEU A 24 28.57 -4.93 0.39
C LEU A 24 27.95 -3.55 0.66
N ILE A 25 27.65 -2.76 -0.39
CA ILE A 25 27.02 -1.44 -0.24
C ILE A 25 25.64 -1.57 0.40
N LEU A 26 24.82 -2.51 -0.06
CA LEU A 26 23.48 -2.77 0.49
C LEU A 26 23.56 -3.25 1.95
N ALA A 27 24.50 -4.14 2.27
CA ALA A 27 24.72 -4.60 3.64
C ALA A 27 25.12 -3.44 4.56
N ILE A 28 26.07 -2.59 4.15
CA ILE A 28 26.47 -1.40 4.91
C ILE A 28 25.28 -0.46 5.12
N TYR A 29 24.51 -0.17 4.04
CA TYR A 29 23.33 0.68 4.13
C TYR A 29 22.31 0.14 5.13
N ASN A 30 22.04 -1.16 5.13
CA ASN A 30 21.08 -1.79 6.05
C ASN A 30 21.54 -1.74 7.51
N LEU A 31 22.84 -1.75 7.76
CA LEU A 31 23.42 -1.66 9.09
C LEU A 31 23.44 -0.23 9.69
N ILE A 32 23.15 0.80 8.89
CA ILE A 32 22.99 2.17 9.39
C ILE A 32 21.62 2.29 10.07
N PRO A 33 21.55 2.56 11.38
CA PRO A 33 20.31 2.62 12.12
C PRO A 33 19.57 3.95 11.95
N TYR A 34 18.28 3.93 12.28
CA TYR A 34 17.48 5.15 12.49
C TYR A 34 17.68 5.68 13.91
N ASN A 35 17.61 6.99 14.08
CA ASN A 35 17.61 7.65 15.38
C ASN A 35 18.78 7.29 16.32
N LYS A 36 19.79 6.58 15.80
CA LYS A 36 20.97 6.16 16.54
C LYS A 36 22.20 6.23 15.64
N LYS A 37 23.33 6.65 16.18
CA LYS A 37 24.58 6.72 15.42
C LYS A 37 25.32 5.41 15.48
N VAL A 38 25.92 5.01 14.37
CA VAL A 38 26.83 3.88 14.24
C VAL A 38 28.15 4.35 13.66
N THR A 39 29.25 3.81 14.14
CA THR A 39 30.60 4.12 13.63
C THR A 39 31.04 3.11 12.56
N ALA A 40 31.97 3.49 11.69
CA ALA A 40 32.54 2.58 10.68
C ALA A 40 33.13 1.31 11.30
N LYS A 41 33.70 1.38 12.51
CA LYS A 41 34.23 0.21 13.23
C LYS A 41 33.13 -0.74 13.68
N GLN A 42 32.01 -0.21 14.18
CA GLN A 42 30.86 -1.04 14.55
C GLN A 42 30.25 -1.73 13.33
N ILE A 43 30.12 -1.03 12.19
CA ILE A 43 29.66 -1.64 10.93
C ILE A 43 30.63 -2.74 10.50
N GLN A 44 31.96 -2.52 10.61
CA GLN A 44 32.95 -3.55 10.29
C GLN A 44 32.73 -4.82 11.12
N THR A 45 32.50 -4.68 12.41
CA THR A 45 32.22 -5.82 13.30
C THR A 45 30.94 -6.54 12.92
N GLN A 46 29.90 -5.82 12.49
CA GLN A 46 28.62 -6.40 12.10
C GLN A 46 28.64 -7.05 10.69
N LEU A 47 29.56 -6.68 9.83
CA LEU A 47 29.75 -7.30 8.51
C LEU A 47 30.49 -8.63 8.57
N SER A 48 31.32 -8.86 9.60
CA SER A 48 32.12 -10.11 9.75
C SER A 48 31.26 -11.37 9.79
N PRO A 49 30.17 -11.45 10.61
CA PRO A 49 29.30 -12.65 10.60
C PRO A 49 28.51 -12.84 9.28
N LEU A 50 28.43 -11.81 8.42
CA LEU A 50 27.79 -11.90 7.12
C LEU A 50 28.76 -12.38 6.00
N GLY A 51 30.02 -12.66 6.36
CA GLY A 51 31.05 -13.06 5.38
C GLY A 51 31.57 -11.90 4.50
N LEU A 52 31.21 -10.66 4.83
CA LEU A 52 31.55 -9.45 4.06
C LEU A 52 32.72 -8.68 4.70
N GLU A 53 33.79 -9.37 5.05
CA GLU A 53 34.95 -8.75 5.70
C GLU A 53 35.68 -7.78 4.79
N ARG A 54 35.89 -6.54 5.25
CA ARG A 54 36.61 -5.49 4.56
C ARG A 54 37.43 -4.63 5.53
N SER A 55 38.48 -3.99 4.98
CA SER A 55 39.25 -3.05 5.73
C SER A 55 38.41 -1.85 6.16
N LEU A 56 38.73 -1.24 7.31
CA LEU A 56 38.05 -0.04 7.80
C LEU A 56 38.04 1.09 6.77
N ARG A 57 39.15 1.24 6.02
CA ARG A 57 39.28 2.23 4.94
C ARG A 57 38.27 1.99 3.82
N THR A 58 38.05 0.72 3.44
CA THR A 58 37.07 0.37 2.41
C THR A 58 35.64 0.69 2.88
N ILE A 59 35.34 0.39 4.14
CA ILE A 59 34.02 0.68 4.71
C ILE A 59 33.78 2.17 4.79
N GLN A 60 34.75 2.97 5.24
CA GLN A 60 34.65 4.44 5.26
C GLN A 60 34.41 5.03 3.88
N ARG A 61 35.12 4.52 2.84
CA ARG A 61 34.90 4.96 1.46
C ARG A 61 33.49 4.65 0.97
N ASN A 62 32.97 3.45 1.27
CA ASN A 62 31.60 3.07 0.93
C ASN A 62 30.58 3.88 1.71
N LEU A 63 30.80 4.18 2.98
CA LEU A 63 29.94 5.07 3.77
C LEU A 63 29.88 6.48 3.18
N SER A 64 30.99 7.03 2.74
CA SER A 64 31.00 8.33 2.05
C SER A 64 30.21 8.29 0.74
N ALA A 65 30.31 7.21 -0.03
CA ALA A 65 29.52 7.02 -1.24
C ALA A 65 28.02 6.86 -0.92
N ILE A 66 27.68 6.13 0.15
CA ILE A 66 26.30 5.96 0.62
C ILE A 66 25.70 7.31 1.02
N CYS A 67 26.42 8.13 1.81
CA CYS A 67 25.96 9.46 2.17
C CYS A 67 25.74 10.38 0.98
N ALA A 68 26.53 10.22 -0.09
CA ALA A 68 26.36 10.99 -1.32
C ALA A 68 25.18 10.51 -2.19
N MET A 69 24.86 9.21 -2.14
CA MET A 69 23.81 8.59 -2.94
C MET A 69 22.42 8.64 -2.25
N PHE A 70 22.39 8.53 -0.93
CA PHE A 70 21.15 8.43 -0.15
C PHE A 70 20.93 9.68 0.72
N PRO A 71 20.02 10.58 0.33
CA PRO A 71 19.78 11.84 1.07
C PRO A 71 19.33 11.64 2.53
N ASN A 72 18.78 10.46 2.83
CA ASN A 72 18.34 10.09 4.18
C ASN A 72 19.47 9.57 5.08
N VAL A 73 20.70 9.48 4.59
CA VAL A 73 21.84 9.08 5.39
C VAL A 73 22.69 10.30 5.72
N MET A 74 22.84 10.58 7.02
CA MET A 74 23.66 11.69 7.52
C MET A 74 24.91 11.17 8.20
N VAL A 75 25.99 11.93 8.04
CA VAL A 75 27.23 11.77 8.81
C VAL A 75 27.32 12.88 9.87
N ASP A 76 27.63 12.50 11.09
CA ASP A 76 28.04 13.43 12.15
C ASP A 76 29.58 13.39 12.23
N ASP A 77 30.20 14.43 11.73
CA ASP A 77 31.66 14.60 11.65
C ASP A 77 32.23 15.55 12.70
N ARG A 78 31.39 16.01 13.66
CA ARG A 78 31.79 16.94 14.73
C ARG A 78 32.86 16.35 15.61
N ASP A 79 32.76 15.03 15.88
CA ASP A 79 33.70 14.30 16.70
C ASP A 79 34.22 13.04 16.00
N LYS A 80 35.42 12.58 16.37
CA LYS A 80 35.96 11.29 15.89
C LYS A 80 35.76 10.22 16.97
N PRO A 81 35.32 9.02 16.59
CA PRO A 81 35.00 8.53 15.24
C PRO A 81 33.66 9.06 14.72
N PHE A 82 33.58 9.35 13.39
CA PHE A 82 32.37 9.81 12.74
C PHE A 82 31.21 8.86 12.94
N GLY A 83 30.02 9.42 13.22
CA GLY A 83 28.77 8.71 13.41
C GLY A 83 27.89 8.79 12.16
N TYR A 84 27.30 7.66 11.75
CA TYR A 84 26.40 7.56 10.62
C TYR A 84 25.02 7.18 11.12
N GLN A 85 23.97 7.83 10.61
CA GLN A 85 22.59 7.53 10.96
C GLN A 85 21.66 7.82 9.78
N LYS A 86 20.54 7.12 9.72
CA LYS A 86 19.42 7.49 8.84
C LYS A 86 18.54 8.51 9.55
N THR A 87 18.18 9.58 8.87
CA THR A 87 17.32 10.65 9.41
C THR A 87 15.84 10.37 9.22
N GLU A 88 15.50 9.62 8.16
CA GLU A 88 14.14 9.22 7.87
C GLU A 88 14.13 7.74 7.46
N ALA A 89 13.08 7.03 7.83
CA ALA A 89 12.80 5.74 7.21
C ALA A 89 12.64 5.97 5.69
N LEU A 90 13.21 5.09 4.87
CA LEU A 90 12.84 5.05 3.46
C LEU A 90 11.33 4.90 3.40
N LYS A 91 10.65 5.89 2.85
CA LYS A 91 9.22 5.77 2.58
C LYS A 91 9.03 4.56 1.69
N MET A 92 8.20 3.64 2.12
CA MET A 92 7.89 2.47 1.34
C MET A 92 6.96 2.90 0.21
N SER A 93 7.50 2.95 -1.00
CA SER A 93 6.73 3.23 -2.20
C SER A 93 5.93 1.99 -2.56
N THR A 94 4.62 2.13 -2.67
CA THR A 94 3.67 1.05 -2.96
C THR A 94 2.70 1.51 -4.04
N THR A 95 2.13 0.58 -4.76
CA THR A 95 0.98 0.87 -5.60
C THR A 95 -0.26 1.18 -4.76
N ALA A 96 -1.27 1.83 -5.34
CA ALA A 96 -2.48 2.22 -4.63
C ALA A 96 -3.18 1.02 -3.94
N HIS A 97 -3.30 -0.11 -4.62
CA HIS A 97 -3.96 -1.29 -4.06
C HIS A 97 -3.12 -2.00 -2.99
N GLU A 98 -1.79 -2.03 -3.13
CA GLU A 98 -0.90 -2.57 -2.10
C GLU A 98 -0.99 -1.74 -0.81
N ALA A 99 -1.01 -0.42 -0.92
CA ALA A 99 -1.19 0.46 0.23
C ALA A 99 -2.53 0.20 0.95
N VAL A 100 -3.63 0.04 0.20
CA VAL A 100 -4.96 -0.28 0.75
C VAL A 100 -4.94 -1.63 1.48
N LEU A 101 -4.37 -2.67 0.86
CA LEU A 101 -4.29 -4.01 1.45
C LEU A 101 -3.43 -4.02 2.72
N LEU A 102 -2.26 -3.37 2.68
CA LEU A 102 -1.39 -3.25 3.85
C LEU A 102 -2.06 -2.50 4.99
N TYR A 103 -2.74 -1.40 4.69
CA TYR A 103 -3.49 -0.64 5.68
C TYR A 103 -4.57 -1.51 6.34
N TRP A 104 -5.39 -2.19 5.55
CA TRP A 104 -6.44 -3.07 6.09
C TRP A 104 -5.86 -4.23 6.92
N LEU A 105 -4.77 -4.85 6.47
CA LEU A 105 -4.10 -5.92 7.20
C LEU A 105 -3.59 -5.44 8.57
N ILE A 106 -2.89 -4.31 8.59
CA ILE A 106 -2.29 -3.77 9.81
C ILE A 106 -3.39 -3.30 10.78
N GLU A 107 -4.35 -2.52 10.31
CA GLU A 107 -5.45 -2.04 11.14
C GLU A 107 -6.30 -3.20 11.70
N SER A 108 -6.53 -4.28 10.92
CA SER A 108 -7.27 -5.45 11.41
C SER A 108 -6.50 -6.25 12.47
N THR A 109 -5.17 -6.27 12.42
CA THR A 109 -4.33 -7.02 13.37
C THR A 109 -3.93 -6.20 14.60
N LYS A 110 -3.92 -4.88 14.50
CA LYS A 110 -3.47 -3.94 15.54
C LYS A 110 -4.15 -4.16 16.89
N HIS A 111 -5.46 -4.45 16.88
CA HIS A 111 -6.24 -4.69 18.11
C HIS A 111 -5.88 -6.00 18.84
N HIS A 112 -5.17 -6.90 18.18
CA HIS A 112 -4.70 -8.15 18.77
C HIS A 112 -3.29 -8.04 19.39
N LEU A 113 -2.66 -6.87 19.27
CA LEU A 113 -1.30 -6.63 19.74
C LEU A 113 -1.29 -5.79 21.03
N PRO A 114 -0.30 -5.99 21.92
CA PRO A 114 -0.04 -5.07 23.01
C PRO A 114 0.17 -3.63 22.50
N ASN A 115 -0.28 -2.63 23.26
CA ASN A 115 -0.26 -1.21 22.85
C ASN A 115 1.14 -0.73 22.41
N SER A 116 2.20 -1.22 23.05
CA SER A 116 3.58 -0.86 22.67
C SER A 116 3.98 -1.33 21.28
N LEU A 117 3.44 -2.48 20.83
CA LEU A 117 3.67 -3.01 19.49
C LEU A 117 2.75 -2.38 18.47
N ALA A 118 1.51 -2.03 18.87
CA ALA A 118 0.56 -1.31 18.01
C ALA A 118 1.13 0.05 17.56
N LEU A 119 1.83 0.77 18.43
CA LEU A 119 2.49 2.05 18.09
C LEU A 119 3.58 1.89 17.01
N LEU A 120 4.30 0.76 16.99
CA LEU A 120 5.29 0.50 15.94
C LEU A 120 4.64 0.30 14.57
N LEU A 121 3.42 -0.25 14.54
CA LEU A 121 2.65 -0.37 13.30
C LEU A 121 2.13 0.98 12.80
N ASP A 122 1.80 1.91 13.70
CA ASP A 122 1.42 3.28 13.31
C ASP A 122 2.60 4.01 12.64
N ASP A 123 3.80 3.88 13.20
CA ASP A 123 5.02 4.40 12.58
C ASP A 123 5.26 3.77 11.21
N PHE A 124 5.06 2.46 11.08
CA PHE A 124 5.20 1.76 9.81
C PHE A 124 4.18 2.25 8.77
N LEU A 125 2.90 2.36 9.14
CA LEU A 125 1.84 2.88 8.26
C LEU A 125 2.12 4.31 7.80
N SER A 126 2.68 5.15 8.66
CA SER A 126 3.01 6.54 8.32
C SER A 126 4.06 6.65 7.20
N ASN A 127 4.88 5.60 7.01
CA ASN A 127 5.93 5.52 6.01
C ASN A 127 5.45 4.91 4.67
N ILE A 128 4.22 4.38 4.62
CA ILE A 128 3.63 3.85 3.38
C ILE A 128 3.10 5.03 2.57
N THR A 129 3.62 5.20 1.36
CA THR A 129 3.17 6.24 0.43
C THR A 129 2.89 5.60 -0.92
N PRO A 130 1.63 5.59 -1.38
CA PRO A 130 1.32 5.12 -2.73
C PRO A 130 1.98 6.00 -3.79
N GLU A 131 2.70 5.39 -4.73
CA GLU A 131 3.44 6.10 -5.80
C GLU A 131 2.53 6.94 -6.69
N ASP A 132 1.31 6.44 -6.90
CA ASP A 132 0.33 7.00 -7.81
C ASP A 132 -0.42 8.22 -7.24
N ILE A 133 -0.11 8.62 -5.99
CA ILE A 133 -0.78 9.74 -5.32
C ILE A 133 0.17 10.93 -5.25
N ASN A 134 -0.24 12.05 -5.83
CA ASN A 134 0.48 13.31 -5.71
C ASN A 134 0.60 13.71 -4.23
N ASN A 135 1.78 14.20 -3.83
CA ASN A 135 2.20 14.55 -2.46
C ASN A 135 1.25 15.48 -1.67
N HIS A 136 0.20 16.02 -2.28
CA HIS A 136 -0.78 16.89 -1.64
C HIS A 136 -1.98 16.17 -1.00
N GLN A 137 -2.07 14.83 -1.13
CA GLN A 137 -3.17 14.05 -0.54
C GLN A 137 -2.67 13.16 0.61
N ASN A 138 -2.14 13.78 1.66
CA ASN A 138 -1.55 13.07 2.82
C ASN A 138 -2.55 12.23 3.65
N HIS A 139 -3.85 12.24 3.31
CA HIS A 139 -4.90 11.56 4.07
C HIS A 139 -5.57 10.43 3.28
N TRP A 140 -4.80 9.70 2.48
CA TRP A 140 -5.36 8.58 1.71
C TRP A 140 -5.98 7.48 2.61
N SER A 141 -5.41 7.25 3.79
CA SER A 141 -5.88 6.26 4.76
C SER A 141 -7.30 6.53 5.26
N SER A 142 -7.74 7.80 5.32
CA SER A 142 -9.10 8.14 5.68
C SER A 142 -10.15 7.71 4.64
N LYS A 143 -9.73 7.41 3.42
CA LYS A 143 -10.59 6.91 2.34
C LYS A 143 -10.76 5.39 2.34
N VAL A 144 -10.13 4.69 3.28
CA VAL A 144 -10.12 3.21 3.31
C VAL A 144 -10.45 2.65 4.70
N PRO A 145 -11.52 3.13 5.38
CA PRO A 145 -11.84 2.70 6.74
C PRO A 145 -12.19 1.21 6.82
N ILE A 146 -11.93 0.64 7.99
CA ILE A 146 -12.47 -0.65 8.40
C ILE A 146 -13.69 -0.37 9.28
N THR A 147 -14.85 -0.90 8.92
CA THR A 147 -16.11 -0.61 9.61
C THR A 147 -16.43 -1.64 10.68
N VAL A 148 -16.27 -2.92 10.40
CA VAL A 148 -16.44 -4.01 11.36
C VAL A 148 -15.41 -5.10 11.12
N GLN A 149 -14.76 -5.52 12.20
CA GLN A 149 -13.83 -6.63 12.21
C GLN A 149 -14.55 -7.91 12.63
N ASN A 150 -14.89 -8.73 11.65
CA ASN A 150 -15.26 -10.11 11.92
C ASN A 150 -14.41 -11.01 11.02
N PRO A 151 -13.76 -12.04 11.55
CA PRO A 151 -12.97 -12.91 10.69
C PRO A 151 -13.89 -13.71 9.78
N LEU A 152 -13.72 -13.50 8.47
CA LEU A 152 -13.92 -14.51 7.46
C LEU A 152 -15.33 -14.83 6.98
N SER A 153 -15.70 -14.20 5.88
CA SER A 153 -16.45 -14.91 4.85
C SER A 153 -15.43 -15.39 3.80
N ASN A 154 -15.06 -16.65 3.85
CA ASN A 154 -13.89 -17.22 3.18
C ASN A 154 -14.02 -17.43 1.67
N HIS A 155 -15.06 -16.93 0.99
CA HIS A 155 -15.33 -17.29 -0.41
C HIS A 155 -15.77 -16.12 -1.30
N ILE A 156 -15.47 -14.88 -0.92
CA ILE A 156 -15.78 -13.75 -1.78
C ILE A 156 -14.71 -13.66 -2.86
N GLN A 157 -15.09 -13.94 -4.08
CA GLN A 157 -14.22 -13.71 -5.24
C GLN A 157 -14.23 -12.22 -5.59
N VAL A 158 -13.05 -11.65 -5.66
CA VAL A 158 -12.82 -10.27 -6.12
C VAL A 158 -11.89 -10.33 -7.31
N ASP A 159 -12.29 -9.72 -8.41
CA ASP A 159 -11.41 -9.57 -9.56
C ASP A 159 -10.27 -8.61 -9.22
N ILE A 160 -9.04 -9.08 -9.37
CA ILE A 160 -7.84 -8.32 -9.00
C ILE A 160 -7.70 -7.06 -9.87
N GLN A 161 -8.00 -7.14 -11.17
CA GLN A 161 -7.88 -6.00 -12.08
C GLN A 161 -8.92 -4.92 -11.75
N VAL A 162 -10.16 -5.34 -11.46
CA VAL A 162 -11.22 -4.45 -10.97
C VAL A 162 -10.78 -3.76 -9.68
N PHE A 163 -10.26 -4.52 -8.71
CA PHE A 163 -9.80 -3.98 -7.43
C PHE A 163 -8.69 -2.94 -7.62
N GLN A 164 -7.69 -3.24 -8.44
CA GLN A 164 -6.58 -2.32 -8.74
C GLN A 164 -7.07 -1.00 -9.34
N ILE A 165 -7.94 -1.08 -10.38
CA ILE A 165 -8.49 0.11 -11.04
C ILE A 165 -9.30 0.97 -10.07
N VAL A 166 -10.16 0.34 -9.27
CA VAL A 166 -11.02 1.06 -8.32
C VAL A 166 -10.19 1.68 -7.19
N CYS A 167 -9.19 0.98 -6.66
CA CYS A 167 -8.26 1.54 -5.67
C CYS A 167 -7.58 2.80 -6.22
N LEU A 168 -6.97 2.68 -7.40
CA LEU A 168 -6.27 3.80 -8.02
C LEU A 168 -7.20 4.99 -8.27
N ALA A 169 -8.38 4.73 -8.82
CA ALA A 169 -9.37 5.78 -9.11
C ALA A 169 -9.86 6.49 -7.84
N THR A 170 -10.10 5.74 -6.74
CA THR A 170 -10.52 6.30 -5.46
C THR A 170 -9.43 7.20 -4.87
N LEU A 171 -8.19 6.74 -4.87
CA LEU A 171 -7.09 7.50 -4.31
C LEU A 171 -6.73 8.72 -5.16
N GLN A 172 -6.82 8.61 -6.50
CA GLN A 172 -6.58 9.72 -7.42
C GLN A 172 -7.80 10.64 -7.65
N GLN A 173 -8.96 10.32 -7.05
CA GLN A 173 -10.22 11.05 -7.23
C GLN A 173 -10.63 11.15 -8.71
N ARG A 174 -10.60 10.01 -9.43
CA ARG A 174 -11.01 9.93 -10.83
C ARG A 174 -12.37 9.27 -10.97
N LEU A 175 -13.13 9.73 -11.96
CA LEU A 175 -14.40 9.09 -12.32
C LEU A 175 -14.14 7.69 -12.88
N ILE A 176 -15.10 6.79 -12.62
CA ILE A 176 -15.07 5.42 -13.14
C ILE A 176 -16.38 5.06 -13.81
N SER A 177 -16.32 4.09 -14.72
CA SER A 177 -17.47 3.38 -15.23
C SER A 177 -17.37 1.93 -14.78
N LEU A 178 -18.50 1.39 -14.32
CA LEU A 178 -18.59 0.06 -13.76
C LEU A 178 -19.64 -0.78 -14.50
N LYS A 179 -19.36 -2.06 -14.64
CA LYS A 179 -20.34 -3.07 -15.03
C LYS A 179 -20.60 -3.94 -13.81
N VAL A 180 -21.84 -3.97 -13.37
CA VAL A 180 -22.24 -4.54 -12.08
C VAL A 180 -23.31 -5.59 -12.28
N ASN A 181 -23.21 -6.70 -11.54
CA ASN A 181 -24.27 -7.71 -11.45
C ASN A 181 -25.31 -7.28 -10.41
N GLU A 182 -26.58 -7.24 -10.79
CA GLU A 182 -27.70 -7.02 -9.91
C GLU A 182 -28.71 -8.16 -10.09
N GLY A 183 -28.52 -9.24 -9.32
CA GLY A 183 -29.26 -10.49 -9.52
C GLY A 183 -28.94 -11.13 -10.87
N ASP A 184 -29.93 -11.30 -11.74
CA ASP A 184 -29.77 -11.87 -13.09
C ASP A 184 -29.45 -10.80 -14.15
N ASP A 185 -29.54 -9.53 -13.80
CA ASP A 185 -29.30 -8.41 -14.70
C ASP A 185 -27.89 -7.85 -14.56
N THR A 186 -27.39 -7.28 -15.66
CA THR A 186 -26.12 -6.53 -15.68
C THR A 186 -26.41 -5.06 -15.89
N LEU A 187 -25.97 -4.23 -14.95
CA LEU A 187 -26.14 -2.78 -15.00
C LEU A 187 -24.80 -2.10 -15.33
N ARG A 188 -24.85 -1.08 -16.20
CA ARG A 188 -23.70 -0.22 -16.44
C ARG A 188 -23.87 1.13 -15.73
N LEU A 189 -22.96 1.43 -14.80
CA LEU A 189 -22.88 2.70 -14.11
C LEU A 189 -21.79 3.55 -14.76
N THR A 190 -22.11 4.79 -15.15
CA THR A 190 -21.16 5.72 -15.76
C THR A 190 -20.99 6.96 -14.89
N ASN A 191 -19.83 7.62 -14.99
CA ASN A 191 -19.53 8.85 -14.23
C ASN A 191 -19.65 8.66 -12.71
N VAL A 192 -19.30 7.49 -12.21
CA VAL A 192 -19.29 7.17 -10.79
C VAL A 192 -18.12 7.88 -10.12
N GLN A 193 -18.36 8.57 -9.01
CA GLN A 193 -17.35 9.11 -8.11
C GLN A 193 -17.03 8.06 -7.04
N PRO A 194 -15.88 7.38 -7.10
CA PRO A 194 -15.44 6.48 -6.05
C PRO A 194 -14.95 7.31 -4.86
N ILE A 195 -15.69 7.28 -3.77
CA ILE A 195 -15.44 8.15 -2.61
C ILE A 195 -14.51 7.48 -1.60
N SER A 196 -14.76 6.19 -1.31
CA SER A 196 -14.06 5.44 -0.28
C SER A 196 -14.08 3.95 -0.58
N LEU A 197 -13.13 3.22 0.01
CA LEU A 197 -13.07 1.76 0.01
C LEU A 197 -13.21 1.30 1.45
N ALA A 198 -14.20 0.50 1.77
CA ALA A 198 -14.42 0.02 3.13
C ALA A 198 -14.24 -1.49 3.22
N LEU A 199 -13.66 -1.96 4.33
CA LEU A 199 -13.64 -3.37 4.68
C LEU A 199 -14.72 -3.61 5.74
N HIS A 200 -15.76 -4.36 5.38
CA HIS A 200 -16.87 -4.68 6.28
C HIS A 200 -17.10 -6.19 6.35
N HIS A 201 -17.00 -6.77 7.55
CA HIS A 201 -17.05 -8.23 7.79
C HIS A 201 -16.11 -9.04 6.86
N GLY A 202 -14.87 -8.53 6.64
CA GLY A 202 -13.90 -9.17 5.78
C GLY A 202 -14.17 -9.06 4.27
N SER A 203 -15.22 -8.34 3.88
CA SER A 203 -15.60 -8.09 2.49
C SER A 203 -15.25 -6.67 2.09
N PRO A 204 -14.59 -6.46 0.94
CA PRO A 204 -14.32 -5.13 0.42
C PRO A 204 -15.56 -4.55 -0.28
N TYR A 205 -15.80 -3.27 -0.01
CA TYR A 205 -16.88 -2.48 -0.59
C TYR A 205 -16.34 -1.20 -1.20
N LEU A 206 -16.91 -0.82 -2.34
CA LEU A 206 -16.80 0.52 -2.89
C LEU A 206 -17.91 1.40 -2.33
N VAL A 207 -17.54 2.53 -1.72
CA VAL A 207 -18.48 3.61 -1.38
C VAL A 207 -18.41 4.65 -2.49
N TRP A 208 -19.54 4.98 -3.07
CA TRP A 208 -19.61 5.81 -4.26
C TRP A 208 -20.83 6.73 -4.28
N ARG A 209 -20.80 7.74 -5.12
CA ARG A 209 -21.95 8.59 -5.46
C ARG A 209 -21.92 8.97 -6.94
N THR A 210 -23.03 9.51 -7.42
CA THR A 210 -23.09 10.19 -8.72
C THR A 210 -22.97 11.69 -8.53
N HIS A 211 -22.59 12.40 -9.59
CA HIS A 211 -22.49 13.86 -9.54
C HIS A 211 -23.82 14.56 -9.17
N SER A 212 -24.94 13.97 -9.59
CA SER A 212 -26.30 14.50 -9.37
C SER A 212 -26.85 14.25 -7.96
N HIS A 213 -26.24 13.36 -7.17
CA HIS A 213 -26.75 12.96 -5.86
C HIS A 213 -25.63 13.00 -4.82
N THR A 214 -25.93 13.68 -3.70
CA THR A 214 -25.01 13.76 -2.54
C THR A 214 -25.00 12.48 -1.71
N LYS A 215 -26.02 11.63 -1.86
CA LYS A 215 -26.16 10.39 -1.08
C LYS A 215 -25.08 9.39 -1.44
N LEU A 216 -24.39 8.85 -0.43
CA LEU A 216 -23.45 7.76 -0.57
C LEU A 216 -24.19 6.43 -0.77
N ASN A 217 -23.62 5.59 -1.66
CA ASN A 217 -24.08 4.24 -1.93
C ASN A 217 -22.94 3.27 -1.68
N THR A 218 -23.26 2.01 -1.38
CA THR A 218 -22.28 0.94 -1.20
C THR A 218 -22.44 -0.12 -2.29
N LEU A 219 -21.32 -0.68 -2.73
CA LEU A 219 -21.28 -1.74 -3.72
C LEU A 219 -20.20 -2.75 -3.33
N PRO A 220 -20.56 -4.03 -3.06
CA PRO A 220 -19.56 -5.06 -2.80
C PRO A 220 -18.73 -5.34 -4.05
N PHE A 221 -17.43 -5.54 -3.89
CA PHE A 221 -16.55 -5.83 -5.02
C PHE A 221 -16.89 -7.13 -5.76
N SER A 222 -17.51 -8.10 -5.07
CA SER A 222 -18.00 -9.34 -5.70
C SER A 222 -19.01 -9.12 -6.83
N ASN A 223 -19.68 -7.97 -6.82
CA ASN A 223 -20.71 -7.64 -7.81
C ASN A 223 -20.16 -6.84 -8.99
N ILE A 224 -18.90 -6.40 -8.94
CA ILE A 224 -18.27 -5.63 -10.00
C ILE A 224 -17.60 -6.58 -10.98
N GLN A 225 -18.07 -6.62 -12.22
CA GLN A 225 -17.51 -7.44 -13.30
C GLN A 225 -16.36 -6.72 -14.02
N GLU A 226 -16.55 -5.44 -14.30
CA GLU A 226 -15.59 -4.63 -15.05
C GLU A 226 -15.52 -3.22 -14.45
N ALA A 227 -14.33 -2.63 -14.45
CA ALA A 227 -14.10 -1.24 -14.08
C ALA A 227 -13.22 -0.57 -15.12
N THR A 228 -13.54 0.66 -15.48
CA THR A 228 -12.70 1.49 -16.32
C THR A 228 -12.54 2.87 -15.72
N MET A 229 -11.30 3.37 -15.64
CA MET A 229 -11.00 4.66 -15.07
C MET A 229 -11.01 5.74 -16.16
N SER A 230 -11.68 6.86 -15.87
CA SER A 230 -11.72 8.04 -16.73
C SER A 230 -10.50 8.94 -16.50
N SER A 231 -10.18 9.81 -17.47
CA SER A 231 -9.21 10.89 -17.29
C SER A 231 -9.76 12.05 -16.42
N PHE A 232 -11.06 12.15 -16.28
CA PHE A 232 -11.71 13.21 -15.50
C PHE A 232 -11.57 12.98 -14.00
N ARG A 233 -11.28 14.06 -13.26
CA ARG A 233 -11.19 14.07 -11.80
C ARG A 233 -12.42 14.74 -11.20
N PHE A 234 -12.69 14.44 -9.93
CA PHE A 234 -13.69 15.13 -9.13
C PHE A 234 -13.04 15.64 -7.84
N GLU A 235 -13.60 16.70 -7.26
CA GLU A 235 -13.15 17.22 -5.99
C GLU A 235 -14.02 16.66 -4.85
N LEU A 236 -13.36 16.18 -3.81
CA LEU A 236 -14.02 15.76 -2.58
C LEU A 236 -14.12 17.01 -1.67
N GLN A 237 -15.32 17.50 -1.48
CA GLN A 237 -15.57 18.69 -0.63
C GLN A 237 -15.67 18.35 0.87
N THR A 238 -15.46 17.08 1.24
CA THR A 238 -15.66 16.60 2.60
C THR A 238 -14.31 16.46 3.32
N ASP A 239 -14.26 16.88 4.57
CA ASP A 239 -13.11 16.68 5.44
C ASP A 239 -12.86 15.17 5.65
N ALA A 240 -11.58 14.79 5.68
CA ALA A 240 -11.17 13.38 5.76
C ALA A 240 -11.72 12.65 6.99
N THR A 241 -11.81 13.34 8.13
CA THR A 241 -12.34 12.78 9.38
C THR A 241 -13.85 12.58 9.32
N LEU A 242 -14.57 13.52 8.72
CA LEU A 242 -16.02 13.42 8.50
C LEU A 242 -16.36 12.30 7.54
N LEU A 243 -15.58 12.13 6.47
CA LEU A 243 -15.81 11.05 5.51
C LEU A 243 -15.71 9.67 6.16
N SER A 244 -14.70 9.45 7.01
CA SER A 244 -14.53 8.17 7.69
C SER A 244 -15.70 7.85 8.64
N SER A 245 -16.23 8.85 9.34
CA SER A 245 -17.41 8.66 10.19
C SER A 245 -18.69 8.41 9.40
N GLU A 246 -18.94 9.17 8.34
CA GLU A 246 -20.09 8.96 7.44
C GLU A 246 -20.09 7.56 6.81
N VAL A 247 -18.91 7.08 6.39
CA VAL A 247 -18.78 5.72 5.85
C VAL A 247 -19.09 4.67 6.91
N LYS A 248 -18.60 4.83 8.14
CA LYS A 248 -18.91 3.89 9.24
C LYS A 248 -20.41 3.88 9.55
N GLU A 249 -21.04 5.04 9.70
CA GLU A 249 -22.48 5.16 9.93
C GLU A 249 -23.30 4.49 8.83
N LEU A 250 -22.85 4.60 7.57
CA LEU A 250 -23.52 3.97 6.43
C LEU A 250 -23.62 2.43 6.60
N PHE A 251 -22.58 1.81 7.15
CA PHE A 251 -22.56 0.36 7.39
C PHE A 251 -23.26 -0.03 8.69
N ASP A 252 -23.24 0.82 9.72
CA ASP A 252 -23.95 0.58 10.99
C ASP A 252 -25.49 0.62 10.79
N ILE A 253 -25.98 1.56 9.98
CA ILE A 253 -27.41 1.67 9.63
C ILE A 253 -27.84 0.51 8.71
N ALA A 254 -26.96 0.07 7.81
CA ALA A 254 -27.24 -1.02 6.87
C ALA A 254 -27.16 -2.42 7.51
N GLY A 255 -26.65 -2.52 8.74
CA GLY A 255 -26.37 -3.80 9.44
C GLY A 255 -27.57 -4.72 9.67
N SER A 256 -28.81 -4.30 9.39
CA SER A 256 -30.00 -5.15 9.44
C SER A 256 -30.57 -5.52 8.06
N HIS A 257 -30.26 -4.79 7.00
CA HIS A 257 -30.75 -5.06 5.64
C HIS A 257 -29.82 -4.44 4.59
N LEU A 258 -28.72 -5.11 4.25
CA LEU A 258 -27.98 -4.84 3.00
C LEU A 258 -28.84 -5.28 1.80
N LYS A 259 -30.01 -4.68 1.62
CA LYS A 259 -30.68 -4.62 0.33
C LYS A 259 -29.96 -3.54 -0.47
N PHE A 260 -29.45 -3.94 -1.63
CA PHE A 260 -28.89 -3.04 -2.62
C PHE A 260 -29.82 -1.84 -2.80
N ASN A 261 -29.47 -0.69 -2.19
CA ASN A 261 -30.16 0.54 -2.49
C ASN A 261 -29.51 1.14 -3.75
N THR A 262 -29.57 0.43 -4.87
CA THR A 262 -29.43 1.02 -6.18
C THR A 262 -30.74 1.74 -6.51
N THR A 263 -31.01 2.85 -5.87
CA THR A 263 -31.91 3.82 -6.44
C THR A 263 -31.18 4.46 -7.62
N VAL A 264 -31.03 3.68 -8.70
CA VAL A 264 -30.71 4.23 -9.99
C VAL A 264 -31.92 5.06 -10.41
N PRO A 265 -31.78 6.37 -10.64
CA PRO A 265 -32.89 7.12 -11.22
C PRO A 265 -33.23 6.48 -12.54
N SER A 266 -34.49 6.01 -12.65
CA SER A 266 -35.05 5.44 -13.84
C SER A 266 -34.71 6.32 -15.05
N LYS A 267 -33.99 5.70 -16.02
CA LYS A 267 -33.92 6.04 -17.43
C LYS A 267 -33.74 7.51 -17.79
N THR A 268 -32.48 7.94 -17.97
CA THR A 268 -32.22 8.96 -19.00
C THR A 268 -31.72 8.24 -20.26
N TYR A 269 -32.64 7.91 -21.10
CA TYR A 269 -32.37 7.57 -22.50
C TYR A 269 -31.88 8.86 -23.17
N TYR A 270 -30.57 8.95 -23.44
CA TYR A 270 -30.11 9.78 -24.55
C TYR A 270 -30.17 8.86 -25.81
N GLY A 271 -31.24 9.03 -26.54
CA GLY A 271 -31.36 8.46 -27.86
C GLY A 271 -30.29 9.08 -28.75
N GLU A 272 -29.40 8.24 -29.26
CA GLU A 272 -28.71 8.51 -30.52
C GLU A 272 -29.76 8.56 -31.61
N LYS A 273 -29.92 9.74 -32.21
CA LYS A 273 -30.50 9.89 -33.54
C LYS A 273 -29.37 9.92 -34.54
N GLU A 274 -29.54 9.10 -35.54
CA GLU A 274 -28.78 8.95 -36.78
C GLU A 274 -28.20 10.25 -37.38
#